data_f6f714b490a36c33fedaf091ba488517
#
_entry.id   f6f714b490a36c33fedaf091ba488517
#
_cell.length_a   1.000
_cell.length_b   1.000
_cell.length_c   1.000
_cell.angle_alpha   90.00
_cell.angle_beta   90.00
_cell.angle_gamma   90.00
#
_symmetry.space_group_name_H-M   'P 1'
#
loop_
_entity.id
_entity.type
_entity.pdbx_description
1 polymer ?
#
loop_
_entity_poly.entity_id
_entity_poly.type
_entity_poly.pdbx_seq_one_letter_code
_entity_poly.pdbx_strand_id
1 'polypeptide(L)'
;MWMFWLGVAIVIMTFWLIFKNYEARIVLTLAGALMALIGGDLGGSVNAFVKQLVNGGLVPTITIVMGFGALMVYTKCSEHLVAALVQPLRKVPFIIIPGAVIITWFLNIALPSAGGIAAAVGVLLIPTLIALKVKPAMAASAVYLGTWGSVVSPGLMFNPQIAEIAKTDVMTVIATEFWPCILGLVAATIVLVGISLFRKEGVGSYVPQADDKVAQTKEDMKVNYLYALVPVIPLVLLVISSKQVGWISPMSVPVAMLIGSAIALVVTRPNLGDASKKFCKGAGDGFGDVVILIAAAAFFCAGMKSMGMIDVLINAMKGSQSVAQIAAAAGPFVMAVVTGSGNA
;
A
#
# COMPACT_ATOMS: atom_id res chain seq x y z
N MET A 1 -20.98 32.48 -1.59
CA MET A 1 -21.77 31.48 -2.33
C MET A 1 -21.19 31.18 -3.73
N TRP A 2 -20.91 32.18 -4.59
CA TRP A 2 -20.36 31.93 -5.93
C TRP A 2 -18.97 31.25 -5.89
N MET A 3 -18.06 31.65 -4.98
CA MET A 3 -16.74 31.03 -4.79
C MET A 3 -16.86 29.52 -4.45
N PHE A 4 -17.82 29.15 -3.62
CA PHE A 4 -18.07 27.75 -3.27
C PHE A 4 -18.41 26.92 -4.53
N TRP A 5 -19.38 27.38 -5.35
CA TRP A 5 -19.79 26.66 -6.55
C TRP A 5 -18.69 26.60 -7.61
N LEU A 6 -17.90 27.67 -7.74
CA LEU A 6 -16.73 27.66 -8.61
C LEU A 6 -15.69 26.66 -8.12
N GLY A 7 -15.43 26.60 -6.80
CA GLY A 7 -14.56 25.59 -6.20
C GLY A 7 -15.06 24.17 -6.46
N VAL A 8 -16.36 23.92 -6.31
CA VAL A 8 -16.96 22.62 -6.64
C VAL A 8 -16.73 22.26 -8.12
N ALA A 9 -16.89 23.21 -9.04
CA ALA A 9 -16.61 22.96 -10.46
C ALA A 9 -15.14 22.61 -10.72
N ILE A 10 -14.19 23.31 -10.05
CA ILE A 10 -12.75 23.01 -10.17
C ILE A 10 -12.47 21.61 -9.60
N VAL A 11 -13.06 21.25 -8.45
CA VAL A 11 -12.90 19.91 -7.85
C VAL A 11 -13.42 18.82 -8.81
N ILE A 12 -14.61 19.00 -9.38
CA ILE A 12 -15.18 18.04 -10.34
C ILE A 12 -14.25 17.92 -11.58
N MET A 13 -13.75 19.05 -12.09
CA MET A 13 -12.79 19.05 -13.20
C MET A 13 -11.49 18.32 -12.83
N THR A 14 -10.98 18.52 -11.62
CA THR A 14 -9.79 17.84 -11.09
C THR A 14 -9.96 16.34 -11.12
N PHE A 15 -11.08 15.84 -10.58
CA PHE A 15 -11.36 14.39 -10.60
C PHE A 15 -11.57 13.86 -12.02
N TRP A 16 -12.22 14.62 -12.89
CA TRP A 16 -12.39 14.23 -14.28
C TRP A 16 -11.05 14.12 -15.02
N LEU A 17 -10.09 15.01 -14.77
CA LEU A 17 -8.74 14.95 -15.34
C LEU A 17 -7.97 13.72 -14.80
N ILE A 18 -8.05 13.44 -13.49
CA ILE A 18 -7.42 12.25 -12.88
C ILE A 18 -8.04 10.98 -13.50
N PHE A 19 -9.35 10.94 -13.66
CA PHE A 19 -10.05 9.83 -14.32
C PHE A 19 -9.59 9.62 -15.77
N LYS A 20 -9.22 10.70 -16.46
CA LYS A 20 -8.62 10.66 -17.80
C LYS A 20 -7.15 10.23 -17.80
N ASN A 21 -6.62 9.77 -16.68
CA ASN A 21 -5.23 9.34 -16.46
C ASN A 21 -4.19 10.48 -16.63
N TYR A 22 -4.57 11.74 -16.41
CA TYR A 22 -3.60 12.79 -16.22
C TYR A 22 -2.87 12.60 -14.89
N GLU A 23 -1.62 13.03 -14.83
CA GLU A 23 -0.76 12.85 -13.65
C GLU A 23 -1.31 13.61 -12.44
N ALA A 24 -1.66 12.87 -11.38
CA ALA A 24 -2.40 13.40 -10.23
C ALA A 24 -1.67 14.55 -9.50
N ARG A 25 -0.33 14.46 -9.36
CA ARG A 25 0.47 15.51 -8.70
C ARG A 25 0.35 16.87 -9.41
N ILE A 26 0.41 16.85 -10.74
CA ILE A 26 0.29 18.05 -11.57
C ILE A 26 -1.14 18.58 -11.48
N VAL A 27 -2.14 17.73 -11.66
CA VAL A 27 -3.55 18.11 -11.65
C VAL A 27 -3.94 18.74 -10.31
N LEU A 28 -3.59 18.09 -9.19
CA LEU A 28 -3.86 18.61 -7.84
C LEU A 28 -3.13 19.94 -7.57
N THR A 29 -1.86 20.06 -7.99
CA THR A 29 -1.09 21.29 -7.78
C THR A 29 -1.68 22.45 -8.60
N LEU A 30 -2.01 22.25 -9.88
CA LEU A 30 -2.58 23.30 -10.73
C LEU A 30 -3.98 23.70 -10.29
N ALA A 31 -4.83 22.74 -9.94
CA ALA A 31 -6.17 23.03 -9.43
C ALA A 31 -6.12 23.74 -8.07
N GLY A 32 -5.21 23.31 -7.18
CA GLY A 32 -4.95 23.99 -5.90
C GLY A 32 -4.45 25.41 -6.09
N ALA A 33 -3.51 25.64 -7.03
CA ALA A 33 -3.01 26.97 -7.36
C ALA A 33 -4.12 27.89 -7.88
N LEU A 34 -4.95 27.37 -8.79
CA LEU A 34 -6.09 28.11 -9.34
C LEU A 34 -7.07 28.54 -8.22
N MET A 35 -7.44 27.59 -7.34
CA MET A 35 -8.33 27.88 -6.20
C MET A 35 -7.71 28.87 -5.22
N ALA A 36 -6.41 28.72 -4.92
CA ALA A 36 -5.68 29.60 -4.02
C ALA A 36 -5.53 31.03 -4.58
N LEU A 37 -5.34 31.19 -5.88
CA LEU A 37 -5.33 32.50 -6.56
C LEU A 37 -6.71 33.17 -6.48
N ILE A 38 -7.78 32.44 -6.76
CA ILE A 38 -9.16 32.97 -6.70
C ILE A 38 -9.54 33.29 -5.26
N GLY A 39 -9.16 32.44 -4.30
CA GLY A 39 -9.43 32.62 -2.88
C GLY A 39 -8.50 33.65 -2.19
N GLY A 40 -7.45 34.12 -2.86
CA GLY A 40 -6.54 35.15 -2.36
C GLY A 40 -5.51 34.68 -1.34
N ASP A 41 -5.30 33.35 -1.19
CA ASP A 41 -4.31 32.79 -0.24
C ASP A 41 -3.34 31.79 -0.93
N LEU A 42 -2.64 32.28 -1.95
CA LEU A 42 -1.61 31.49 -2.60
C LEU A 42 -0.44 31.18 -1.67
N GLY A 43 -0.06 32.16 -0.82
CA GLY A 43 1.05 32.00 0.15
C GLY A 43 0.78 30.90 1.16
N GLY A 44 -0.43 30.84 1.73
CA GLY A 44 -0.84 29.77 2.65
C GLY A 44 -0.83 28.41 1.99
N SER A 45 -1.27 28.33 0.73
CA SER A 45 -1.28 27.08 -0.03
C SER A 45 0.15 26.58 -0.38
N VAL A 46 1.07 27.48 -0.75
CA VAL A 46 2.49 27.15 -0.93
C VAL A 46 3.11 26.66 0.37
N ASN A 47 2.83 27.33 1.49
CA ASN A 47 3.31 26.90 2.81
C ASN A 47 2.78 25.52 3.19
N ALA A 48 1.52 25.19 2.87
CA ALA A 48 0.95 23.85 3.10
C ALA A 48 1.72 22.78 2.31
N PHE A 49 2.06 23.05 1.05
CA PHE A 49 2.89 22.18 0.23
C PHE A 49 4.28 21.95 0.83
N VAL A 50 5.01 23.05 1.12
CA VAL A 50 6.37 22.99 1.64
C VAL A 50 6.42 22.28 2.99
N LYS A 51 5.43 22.51 3.86
CA LYS A 51 5.33 21.86 5.17
C LYS A 51 5.28 20.34 5.07
N GLN A 52 4.64 19.78 4.05
CA GLN A 52 4.62 18.32 3.84
C GLN A 52 5.98 17.79 3.39
N LEU A 53 6.73 18.54 2.59
CA LEU A 53 8.06 18.11 2.14
C LEU A 53 9.08 18.01 3.28
N VAL A 54 8.89 18.76 4.37
CA VAL A 54 9.77 18.77 5.54
C VAL A 54 9.15 18.10 6.77
N ASN A 55 8.08 17.33 6.57
CA ASN A 55 7.39 16.65 7.64
C ASN A 55 8.27 15.53 8.24
N GLY A 56 8.75 15.76 9.47
CA GLY A 56 9.71 14.87 10.14
C GLY A 56 9.15 13.50 10.54
N GLY A 57 7.83 13.32 10.59
CA GLY A 57 7.19 12.02 10.86
C GLY A 57 6.98 11.22 9.59
N LEU A 58 6.48 11.88 8.55
CA LEU A 58 6.03 11.26 7.32
C LEU A 58 7.16 10.95 6.34
N VAL A 59 7.98 11.96 6.03
CA VAL A 59 9.02 11.86 4.99
C VAL A 59 10.07 10.78 5.31
N PRO A 60 10.67 10.71 6.51
CA PRO A 60 11.61 9.65 6.85
C PRO A 60 10.97 8.26 6.78
N THR A 61 9.72 8.13 7.24
CA THR A 61 9.04 6.84 7.23
C THR A 61 8.86 6.32 5.81
N ILE A 62 8.30 7.12 4.91
CA ILE A 62 8.06 6.71 3.52
C ILE A 62 9.37 6.43 2.79
N THR A 63 10.34 7.35 2.88
CA THR A 63 11.61 7.21 2.14
C THR A 63 12.41 6.00 2.59
N ILE A 64 12.53 5.76 3.90
CA ILE A 64 13.30 4.63 4.43
C ILE A 64 12.61 3.29 4.14
N VAL A 65 11.28 3.21 4.26
CA VAL A 65 10.53 1.98 3.92
C VAL A 65 10.68 1.62 2.45
N MET A 66 10.58 2.61 1.55
CA MET A 66 10.76 2.37 0.12
C MET A 66 12.21 1.99 -0.23
N GLY A 67 13.18 2.62 0.42
CA GLY A 67 14.59 2.24 0.32
C GLY A 67 14.85 0.80 0.79
N PHE A 68 14.29 0.42 1.95
CA PHE A 68 14.35 -0.95 2.45
C PHE A 68 13.73 -1.94 1.46
N GLY A 69 12.54 -1.65 0.93
CA GLY A 69 11.88 -2.49 -0.07
C GLY A 69 12.75 -2.72 -1.31
N ALA A 70 13.35 -1.66 -1.86
CA ALA A 70 14.27 -1.75 -2.99
C ALA A 70 15.52 -2.60 -2.67
N LEU A 71 16.06 -2.48 -1.45
CA LEU A 71 17.17 -3.30 -0.98
C LEU A 71 16.78 -4.77 -0.86
N MET A 72 15.58 -5.09 -0.36
CA MET A 72 15.07 -6.48 -0.26
C MET A 72 14.95 -7.14 -1.64
N VAL A 73 14.53 -6.40 -2.64
CA VAL A 73 14.49 -6.88 -4.04
C VAL A 73 15.92 -7.10 -4.57
N TYR A 74 16.81 -6.15 -4.37
CA TYR A 74 18.20 -6.23 -4.86
C TYR A 74 18.96 -7.41 -4.23
N THR A 75 18.82 -7.63 -2.93
CA THR A 75 19.45 -8.73 -2.19
C THR A 75 18.74 -10.07 -2.37
N LYS A 76 17.64 -10.12 -3.12
CA LYS A 76 16.77 -11.29 -3.33
C LYS A 76 16.13 -11.84 -2.04
N CYS A 77 16.22 -11.13 -0.93
CA CYS A 77 15.58 -11.53 0.33
C CYS A 77 14.06 -11.69 0.15
N SER A 78 13.41 -10.79 -0.63
CA SER A 78 11.99 -10.89 -0.98
C SER A 78 11.68 -12.16 -1.78
N GLU A 79 12.51 -12.54 -2.75
CA GLU A 79 12.32 -13.77 -3.55
C GLU A 79 12.40 -15.02 -2.67
N HIS A 80 13.37 -15.08 -1.75
CA HIS A 80 13.51 -16.20 -0.81
C HIS A 80 12.34 -16.28 0.18
N LEU A 81 11.83 -15.15 0.66
CA LEU A 81 10.65 -15.12 1.53
C LEU A 81 9.41 -15.64 0.79
N VAL A 82 9.18 -15.17 -0.44
CA VAL A 82 8.08 -15.64 -1.29
C VAL A 82 8.21 -17.15 -1.51
N ALA A 83 9.39 -17.63 -1.92
CA ALA A 83 9.61 -19.04 -2.18
C ALA A 83 9.43 -19.92 -0.92
N ALA A 84 9.89 -19.44 0.25
CA ALA A 84 9.72 -20.14 1.53
C ALA A 84 8.25 -20.38 1.88
N LEU A 85 7.37 -19.45 1.54
CA LEU A 85 5.94 -19.54 1.85
C LEU A 85 5.14 -20.27 0.76
N VAL A 86 5.52 -20.13 -0.50
CA VAL A 86 4.81 -20.73 -1.64
C VAL A 86 5.10 -22.22 -1.80
N GLN A 87 6.35 -22.66 -1.57
CA GLN A 87 6.71 -24.07 -1.77
C GLN A 87 5.89 -25.05 -0.93
N PRO A 88 5.64 -24.82 0.38
CA PRO A 88 4.78 -25.70 1.17
C PRO A 88 3.33 -25.75 0.67
N LEU A 89 2.81 -24.62 0.17
CA LEU A 89 1.42 -24.51 -0.30
C LEU A 89 1.14 -25.44 -1.49
N ARG A 90 2.13 -25.67 -2.35
CA ARG A 90 2.02 -26.59 -3.50
C ARG A 90 1.63 -28.02 -3.11
N LYS A 91 1.93 -28.42 -1.87
CA LYS A 91 1.66 -29.79 -1.37
C LYS A 91 0.21 -29.99 -0.92
N VAL A 92 -0.57 -28.91 -0.81
CA VAL A 92 -1.94 -28.95 -0.26
C VAL A 92 -2.93 -28.26 -1.22
N PRO A 93 -3.28 -28.94 -2.34
CA PRO A 93 -4.06 -28.33 -3.43
C PRO A 93 -5.43 -27.79 -3.02
N PHE A 94 -6.11 -28.40 -2.05
CA PHE A 94 -7.49 -28.03 -1.70
C PHE A 94 -7.58 -26.67 -0.98
N ILE A 95 -6.49 -26.20 -0.34
CA ILE A 95 -6.44 -24.89 0.30
C ILE A 95 -5.62 -23.87 -0.50
N ILE A 96 -5.27 -24.17 -1.75
CA ILE A 96 -4.31 -23.35 -2.48
C ILE A 96 -4.84 -21.94 -2.78
N ILE A 97 -6.14 -21.77 -3.02
CA ILE A 97 -6.74 -20.44 -3.24
C ILE A 97 -6.72 -19.61 -1.96
N PRO A 98 -7.29 -20.04 -0.82
CA PRO A 98 -7.17 -19.28 0.43
C PRO A 98 -5.71 -19.16 0.89
N GLY A 99 -4.89 -20.18 0.69
CA GLY A 99 -3.47 -20.13 1.00
C GLY A 99 -2.72 -19.07 0.19
N ALA A 100 -3.04 -18.93 -1.10
CA ALA A 100 -2.48 -17.89 -1.95
C ALA A 100 -2.85 -16.48 -1.44
N VAL A 101 -4.10 -16.26 -1.02
CA VAL A 101 -4.56 -15.02 -0.40
C VAL A 101 -3.76 -14.73 0.86
N ILE A 102 -3.69 -15.68 1.79
CA ILE A 102 -3.03 -15.51 3.10
C ILE A 102 -1.53 -15.26 2.94
N ILE A 103 -0.86 -16.03 2.06
CA ILE A 103 0.58 -15.84 1.80
C ILE A 103 0.84 -14.46 1.20
N THR A 104 0.07 -14.07 0.20
CA THR A 104 0.21 -12.76 -0.43
C THR A 104 -0.06 -11.64 0.58
N TRP A 105 -1.07 -11.80 1.43
CA TRP A 105 -1.41 -10.86 2.48
C TRP A 105 -0.25 -10.69 3.49
N PHE A 106 0.31 -11.78 3.98
CA PHE A 106 1.44 -11.76 4.90
C PHE A 106 2.68 -11.10 4.27
N LEU A 107 2.99 -11.46 3.02
CA LEU A 107 4.10 -10.87 2.28
C LEU A 107 3.91 -9.37 2.06
N ASN A 108 2.67 -8.93 1.84
CA ASN A 108 2.37 -7.52 1.61
C ASN A 108 2.41 -6.68 2.89
N ILE A 109 2.33 -7.29 4.08
CA ILE A 109 2.67 -6.61 5.35
C ILE A 109 4.16 -6.29 5.40
N ALA A 110 5.00 -7.27 5.05
CA ALA A 110 6.46 -7.12 5.10
C ALA A 110 7.00 -6.17 4.02
N LEU A 111 6.37 -6.16 2.86
CA LEU A 111 6.75 -5.37 1.68
C LEU A 111 5.53 -4.56 1.21
N PRO A 112 5.30 -3.35 1.74
CA PRO A 112 4.03 -2.61 1.58
C PRO A 112 3.91 -1.95 0.20
N SER A 113 4.04 -2.74 -0.85
CA SER A 113 3.83 -2.34 -2.24
C SER A 113 2.91 -3.34 -2.90
N ALA A 114 1.63 -3.00 -3.04
CA ALA A 114 0.63 -3.89 -3.65
C ALA A 114 1.04 -4.32 -5.06
N GLY A 115 1.48 -3.38 -5.91
CA GLY A 115 1.97 -3.68 -7.26
C GLY A 115 3.24 -4.52 -7.26
N GLY A 116 4.21 -4.19 -6.38
CA GLY A 116 5.46 -4.94 -6.24
C GLY A 116 5.22 -6.38 -5.77
N ILE A 117 4.35 -6.57 -4.79
CA ILE A 117 3.99 -7.91 -4.32
C ILE A 117 3.16 -8.67 -5.35
N ALA A 118 2.18 -8.04 -6.00
CA ALA A 118 1.42 -8.69 -7.06
C ALA A 118 2.34 -9.21 -8.18
N ALA A 119 3.33 -8.43 -8.57
CA ALA A 119 4.33 -8.85 -9.56
C ALA A 119 5.24 -9.96 -9.02
N ALA A 120 5.85 -9.80 -7.83
CA ALA A 120 6.80 -10.77 -7.28
C ALA A 120 6.15 -12.12 -6.93
N VAL A 121 4.99 -12.07 -6.28
CA VAL A 121 4.24 -13.26 -5.86
C VAL A 121 3.50 -13.86 -7.04
N GLY A 122 2.94 -13.01 -7.91
CA GLY A 122 2.18 -13.44 -9.08
C GLY A 122 2.99 -14.31 -10.02
N VAL A 123 4.27 -13.99 -10.25
CA VAL A 123 5.18 -14.79 -11.08
C VAL A 123 5.34 -16.23 -10.55
N LEU A 124 5.22 -16.46 -9.24
CA LEU A 124 5.36 -17.77 -8.63
C LEU A 124 4.01 -18.45 -8.36
N LEU A 125 3.04 -17.71 -7.81
CA LEU A 125 1.75 -18.29 -7.40
C LEU A 125 0.79 -18.50 -8.57
N ILE A 126 0.69 -17.55 -9.50
CA ILE A 126 -0.28 -17.67 -10.60
C ILE A 126 0.02 -18.91 -11.46
N PRO A 127 1.27 -19.15 -11.94
CA PRO A 127 1.58 -20.38 -12.66
C PRO A 127 1.39 -21.65 -11.82
N THR A 128 1.66 -21.58 -10.51
CA THR A 128 1.43 -22.72 -9.60
C THR A 128 -0.06 -23.06 -9.50
N LEU A 129 -0.93 -22.06 -9.39
CA LEU A 129 -2.38 -22.23 -9.37
C LEU A 129 -2.91 -22.76 -10.70
N ILE A 130 -2.39 -22.27 -11.84
CA ILE A 130 -2.74 -22.75 -13.17
C ILE A 130 -2.29 -24.20 -13.37
N ALA A 131 -1.10 -24.59 -12.89
CA ALA A 131 -0.63 -25.97 -12.92
C ALA A 131 -1.54 -26.94 -12.12
N LEU A 132 -2.19 -26.46 -11.07
CA LEU A 132 -3.22 -27.16 -10.32
C LEU A 132 -4.62 -27.03 -10.96
N LYS A 133 -4.67 -26.57 -12.21
CA LYS A 133 -5.90 -26.42 -13.01
C LYS A 133 -6.90 -25.43 -12.43
N VAL A 134 -6.43 -24.38 -11.75
CA VAL A 134 -7.23 -23.21 -11.37
C VAL A 134 -7.27 -22.25 -12.55
N LYS A 135 -8.42 -21.65 -12.85
CA LYS A 135 -8.53 -20.67 -13.94
C LYS A 135 -7.62 -19.45 -13.69
N PRO A 136 -6.97 -18.91 -14.73
CA PRO A 136 -6.05 -17.77 -14.62
C PRO A 136 -6.66 -16.55 -13.92
N ALA A 137 -7.91 -16.22 -14.22
CA ALA A 137 -8.62 -15.10 -13.58
C ALA A 137 -8.78 -15.31 -12.05
N MET A 138 -9.11 -16.55 -11.63
CA MET A 138 -9.24 -16.91 -10.22
C MET A 138 -7.87 -16.88 -9.52
N ALA A 139 -6.82 -17.36 -10.19
CA ALA A 139 -5.45 -17.31 -9.68
C ALA A 139 -4.98 -15.87 -9.47
N ALA A 140 -5.21 -15.00 -10.45
CA ALA A 140 -4.90 -13.58 -10.34
C ALA A 140 -5.72 -12.89 -9.23
N SER A 141 -7.01 -13.21 -9.10
CA SER A 141 -7.89 -12.67 -8.07
C SER A 141 -7.42 -13.05 -6.66
N ALA A 142 -6.93 -14.28 -6.45
CA ALA A 142 -6.42 -14.73 -5.16
C ALA A 142 -5.15 -13.95 -4.76
N VAL A 143 -4.22 -13.74 -5.70
CA VAL A 143 -3.03 -12.91 -5.46
C VAL A 143 -3.43 -11.46 -5.21
N TYR A 144 -4.32 -10.89 -6.03
CA TYR A 144 -4.75 -9.52 -5.89
C TYR A 144 -5.44 -9.25 -4.55
N LEU A 145 -6.33 -10.15 -4.12
CA LEU A 145 -7.00 -10.02 -2.82
C LEU A 145 -5.99 -9.99 -1.65
N GLY A 146 -4.92 -10.77 -1.74
CA GLY A 146 -3.86 -10.78 -0.73
C GLY A 146 -3.07 -9.47 -0.65
N THR A 147 -3.06 -8.64 -1.70
CA THR A 147 -2.35 -7.35 -1.66
C THR A 147 -2.97 -6.34 -0.68
N TRP A 148 -4.10 -6.66 -0.08
CA TRP A 148 -4.69 -5.88 1.01
C TRP A 148 -3.88 -5.94 2.32
N GLY A 149 -2.91 -6.82 2.46
CA GLY A 149 -2.01 -6.90 3.62
C GLY A 149 -1.25 -5.60 3.91
N SER A 150 -1.02 -4.75 2.90
CA SER A 150 -0.37 -3.46 3.10
C SER A 150 -1.12 -2.53 4.08
N VAL A 151 -2.42 -2.65 4.22
CA VAL A 151 -3.22 -1.82 5.14
C VAL A 151 -2.72 -1.93 6.58
N VAL A 152 -2.37 -3.12 7.03
CA VAL A 152 -1.79 -3.34 8.37
C VAL A 152 -0.25 -3.29 8.37
N SER A 153 0.37 -2.76 7.33
CA SER A 153 1.82 -2.57 7.28
C SER A 153 2.24 -1.24 7.89
N PRO A 154 3.27 -1.22 8.75
CA PRO A 154 3.83 0.02 9.26
C PRO A 154 4.41 0.92 8.17
N GLY A 155 4.75 0.34 7.02
CA GLY A 155 5.35 1.04 5.90
C GLY A 155 4.36 1.57 4.87
N LEU A 156 3.06 1.29 5.01
CA LEU A 156 2.06 1.89 4.13
C LEU A 156 1.94 3.39 4.43
N MET A 157 1.96 4.21 3.39
CA MET A 157 1.97 5.68 3.52
C MET A 157 0.80 6.27 4.32
N PHE A 158 -0.35 5.61 4.33
CA PHE A 158 -1.55 6.09 5.02
C PHE A 158 -1.42 5.98 6.54
N ASN A 159 -0.78 4.93 7.06
CA ASN A 159 -0.68 4.70 8.49
C ASN A 159 0.12 5.78 9.22
N PRO A 160 1.30 6.23 8.74
CA PRO A 160 1.97 7.42 9.29
C PRO A 160 1.16 8.70 9.17
N GLN A 161 0.41 8.89 8.07
CA GLN A 161 -0.41 10.07 7.86
C GLN A 161 -1.61 10.12 8.83
N ILE A 162 -2.29 8.99 9.02
CA ILE A 162 -3.38 8.85 10.00
C ILE A 162 -2.84 9.07 11.41
N ALA A 163 -1.69 8.49 11.74
CA ALA A 163 -1.04 8.64 13.05
C ALA A 163 -0.73 10.11 13.37
N GLU A 164 -0.26 10.87 12.39
CA GLU A 164 0.01 12.29 12.53
C GLU A 164 -1.28 13.11 12.77
N ILE A 165 -2.33 12.86 11.97
CA ILE A 165 -3.64 13.54 12.11
C ILE A 165 -4.28 13.21 13.46
N ALA A 166 -4.24 11.93 13.86
CA ALA A 166 -4.81 11.44 15.12
C ALA A 166 -3.92 11.71 16.34
N LYS A 167 -2.71 12.28 16.15
CA LYS A 167 -1.71 12.54 17.20
C LYS A 167 -1.37 11.29 18.02
N THR A 168 -1.20 10.18 17.33
CA THR A 168 -0.85 8.87 17.91
C THR A 168 0.37 8.27 17.19
N ASP A 169 0.74 7.06 17.53
CA ASP A 169 1.80 6.33 16.84
C ASP A 169 1.24 5.36 15.79
N VAL A 170 2.08 5.00 14.81
CA VAL A 170 1.71 4.12 13.68
C VAL A 170 1.21 2.76 14.15
N MET A 171 1.81 2.21 15.21
CA MET A 171 1.41 0.88 15.70
C MET A 171 0.04 0.91 16.39
N THR A 172 -0.34 2.04 16.99
CA THR A 172 -1.69 2.22 17.55
C THR A 172 -2.75 2.28 16.42
N VAL A 173 -2.45 2.96 15.31
CA VAL A 173 -3.32 2.95 14.12
C VAL A 173 -3.51 1.51 13.62
N ILE A 174 -2.43 0.78 13.41
CA ILE A 174 -2.46 -0.61 12.94
C ILE A 174 -3.24 -1.51 13.92
N ALA A 175 -3.01 -1.36 15.23
CA ALA A 175 -3.73 -2.16 16.23
C ALA A 175 -5.26 -1.92 16.19
N THR A 176 -5.68 -0.68 15.89
CA THR A 176 -7.10 -0.32 15.75
C THR A 176 -7.71 -0.95 14.49
N GLU A 177 -6.97 -0.97 13.38
CA GLU A 177 -7.44 -1.49 12.09
C GLU A 177 -7.31 -3.02 11.96
N PHE A 178 -6.48 -3.64 12.79
CA PHE A 178 -6.09 -5.05 12.64
C PHE A 178 -7.30 -5.99 12.58
N TRP A 179 -8.19 -5.94 13.56
CA TRP A 179 -9.33 -6.84 13.61
C TRP A 179 -10.35 -6.61 12.48
N PRO A 180 -10.76 -5.36 12.16
CA PRO A 180 -11.56 -5.09 10.96
C PRO A 180 -10.92 -5.65 9.68
N CYS A 181 -9.59 -5.50 9.51
CA CYS A 181 -8.88 -6.00 8.34
C CYS A 181 -8.88 -7.53 8.28
N ILE A 182 -8.66 -8.22 9.40
CA ILE A 182 -8.72 -9.70 9.45
C ILE A 182 -10.12 -10.19 9.13
N LEU A 183 -11.15 -9.60 9.73
CA LEU A 183 -12.55 -9.99 9.44
C LEU A 183 -12.89 -9.77 7.96
N GLY A 184 -12.48 -8.63 7.39
CA GLY A 184 -12.65 -8.34 5.98
C GLY A 184 -11.91 -9.33 5.08
N LEU A 185 -10.65 -9.68 5.40
CA LEU A 185 -9.86 -10.66 4.68
C LEU A 185 -10.53 -12.04 4.69
N VAL A 186 -10.99 -12.49 5.86
CA VAL A 186 -11.68 -13.79 6.00
C VAL A 186 -12.97 -13.79 5.19
N ALA A 187 -13.81 -12.76 5.32
CA ALA A 187 -15.05 -12.63 4.58
C ALA A 187 -14.80 -12.63 3.06
N ALA A 188 -13.86 -11.81 2.59
CA ALA A 188 -13.52 -11.73 1.17
C ALA A 188 -12.92 -13.05 0.64
N THR A 189 -12.12 -13.75 1.45
CA THR A 189 -11.57 -15.07 1.09
C THR A 189 -12.69 -16.11 0.98
N ILE A 190 -13.64 -16.13 1.91
CA ILE A 190 -14.81 -17.02 1.85
C ILE A 190 -15.63 -16.73 0.59
N VAL A 191 -15.88 -15.47 0.27
CA VAL A 191 -16.59 -15.07 -0.95
C VAL A 191 -15.82 -15.52 -2.20
N LEU A 192 -14.51 -15.31 -2.25
CA LEU A 192 -13.68 -15.73 -3.37
C LEU A 192 -13.73 -17.26 -3.59
N VAL A 193 -13.62 -18.02 -2.50
CA VAL A 193 -13.76 -19.50 -2.55
C VAL A 193 -15.17 -19.89 -2.99
N GLY A 194 -16.20 -19.23 -2.47
CA GLY A 194 -17.59 -19.45 -2.87
C GLY A 194 -17.81 -19.20 -4.37
N ILE A 195 -17.28 -18.10 -4.90
CA ILE A 195 -17.30 -17.80 -6.35
C ILE A 195 -16.54 -18.87 -7.13
N SER A 196 -15.38 -19.30 -6.65
CA SER A 196 -14.58 -20.36 -7.28
C SER A 196 -15.36 -21.66 -7.42
N LEU A 197 -16.11 -22.05 -6.39
CA LEU A 197 -16.95 -23.26 -6.40
C LEU A 197 -18.18 -23.07 -7.31
N PHE A 198 -18.89 -21.95 -7.18
CA PHE A 198 -20.10 -21.65 -7.95
C PHE A 198 -19.81 -21.59 -9.47
N ARG A 199 -18.72 -20.91 -9.85
CA ARG A 199 -18.33 -20.75 -11.27
C ARG A 199 -17.51 -21.91 -11.80
N LYS A 200 -17.19 -22.91 -10.95
CA LYS A 200 -16.31 -24.04 -11.29
C LYS A 200 -14.98 -23.55 -11.87
N GLU A 201 -14.31 -22.65 -11.14
CA GLU A 201 -13.04 -22.03 -11.52
C GLU A 201 -11.87 -22.44 -10.60
N GLY A 202 -12.15 -23.34 -9.64
CA GLY A 202 -11.20 -23.85 -8.66
C GLY A 202 -10.27 -24.93 -9.20
N VAL A 203 -9.66 -25.67 -8.28
CA VAL A 203 -8.72 -26.76 -8.60
C VAL A 203 -9.37 -27.80 -9.50
N GLY A 204 -8.66 -28.22 -10.55
CA GLY A 204 -9.13 -29.25 -11.49
C GLY A 204 -10.12 -28.75 -12.54
N SER A 205 -10.50 -27.49 -12.54
CA SER A 205 -11.54 -26.94 -13.42
C SER A 205 -11.04 -26.37 -14.75
N TYR A 206 -9.74 -26.23 -14.92
CA TYR A 206 -9.11 -25.59 -16.06
C TYR A 206 -8.14 -26.54 -16.77
N VAL A 207 -8.14 -26.50 -18.10
CA VAL A 207 -7.12 -27.19 -18.91
C VAL A 207 -6.14 -26.10 -19.38
N PRO A 208 -4.89 -26.11 -18.92
CA PRO A 208 -3.89 -25.15 -19.34
C PRO A 208 -3.74 -25.11 -20.86
N GLN A 209 -3.76 -23.94 -21.47
CA GLN A 209 -3.54 -23.73 -22.89
C GLN A 209 -2.05 -23.50 -23.17
N ALA A 210 -1.60 -23.71 -24.42
CA ALA A 210 -0.20 -23.55 -24.80
C ALA A 210 0.32 -22.12 -24.60
N ASP A 211 -0.57 -21.12 -24.67
CA ASP A 211 -0.27 -19.70 -24.43
C ASP A 211 -0.29 -19.31 -22.94
N ASP A 212 -0.88 -20.15 -22.09
CA ASP A 212 -0.69 -19.97 -20.67
C ASP A 212 0.80 -20.15 -20.43
N LYS A 213 1.50 -19.06 -20.13
CA LYS A 213 2.84 -19.15 -19.57
C LYS A 213 2.73 -19.90 -18.23
N VAL A 214 2.43 -21.19 -18.31
CA VAL A 214 2.80 -22.15 -17.28
C VAL A 214 4.32 -22.01 -17.26
N ALA A 215 4.78 -21.05 -16.49
CA ALA A 215 6.19 -20.84 -16.34
C ALA A 215 6.72 -22.24 -16.08
N GLN A 216 7.58 -22.71 -16.97
CA GLN A 216 8.57 -23.67 -16.55
C GLN A 216 9.02 -23.11 -15.22
N THR A 217 8.43 -23.66 -14.17
CA THR A 217 8.70 -23.29 -12.79
C THR A 217 10.19 -23.23 -12.75
N LYS A 218 10.78 -22.01 -12.52
CA LYS A 218 12.22 -21.94 -12.26
C LYS A 218 12.43 -23.03 -11.24
N GLU A 219 13.07 -24.09 -11.71
CA GLU A 219 13.31 -25.32 -10.97
C GLU A 219 13.66 -24.94 -9.55
N ASP A 220 13.06 -25.57 -8.59
CA ASP A 220 13.08 -25.34 -7.17
C ASP A 220 14.27 -24.48 -6.70
N MET A 221 14.05 -23.17 -6.63
CA MET A 221 15.03 -22.29 -6.03
C MET A 221 15.29 -22.80 -4.62
N LYS A 222 16.51 -23.27 -4.33
CA LYS A 222 16.87 -23.65 -2.96
C LYS A 222 16.66 -22.46 -2.05
N VAL A 223 15.64 -22.55 -1.20
CA VAL A 223 15.29 -21.46 -0.28
C VAL A 223 16.41 -21.29 0.73
N ASN A 224 16.95 -20.09 0.82
CA ASN A 224 17.79 -19.69 1.94
C ASN A 224 16.89 -19.04 3.00
N TYR A 225 16.61 -19.77 4.07
CA TYR A 225 15.73 -19.31 5.14
C TYR A 225 16.27 -18.09 5.88
N LEU A 226 17.61 -17.92 5.94
CA LEU A 226 18.20 -16.70 6.51
C LEU A 226 17.83 -15.47 5.68
N TYR A 227 17.90 -15.57 4.34
CA TYR A 227 17.48 -14.49 3.45
C TYR A 227 15.98 -14.22 3.56
N ALA A 228 15.18 -15.29 3.64
CA ALA A 228 13.74 -15.20 3.78
C ALA A 228 13.31 -14.49 5.09
N LEU A 229 14.07 -14.61 6.15
CA LEU A 229 13.74 -14.02 7.45
C LEU A 229 13.98 -12.51 7.49
N VAL A 230 14.96 -12.00 6.73
CA VAL A 230 15.38 -10.59 6.76
C VAL A 230 14.22 -9.60 6.60
N PRO A 231 13.32 -9.72 5.59
CA PRO A 231 12.21 -8.77 5.42
C PRO A 231 11.20 -8.76 6.58
N VAL A 232 11.15 -9.82 7.38
CA VAL A 232 10.23 -9.97 8.50
C VAL A 232 10.78 -9.32 9.78
N ILE A 233 12.10 -9.20 9.91
CA ILE A 233 12.76 -8.68 11.12
C ILE A 233 12.24 -7.28 11.52
N PRO A 234 12.13 -6.28 10.64
CA PRO A 234 11.60 -4.97 11.02
C PRO A 234 10.19 -5.02 11.60
N LEU A 235 9.33 -5.89 11.04
CA LEU A 235 7.97 -6.07 11.56
C LEU A 235 7.98 -6.65 12.98
N VAL A 236 8.81 -7.68 13.22
CA VAL A 236 8.96 -8.27 14.55
C VAL A 236 9.45 -7.22 15.53
N LEU A 237 10.48 -6.44 15.18
CA LEU A 237 11.00 -5.35 16.00
C LEU A 237 9.92 -4.32 16.35
N LEU A 238 9.09 -3.92 15.38
CA LEU A 238 8.00 -2.97 15.61
C LEU A 238 6.91 -3.54 16.51
N VAL A 239 6.56 -4.82 16.35
CA VAL A 239 5.57 -5.48 17.21
C VAL A 239 6.07 -5.57 18.66
N ILE A 240 7.29 -6.05 18.89
CA ILE A 240 7.85 -6.20 20.24
C ILE A 240 8.17 -4.86 20.92
N SER A 241 8.38 -3.79 20.15
CA SER A 241 8.57 -2.42 20.65
C SER A 241 7.26 -1.63 20.77
N SER A 242 6.13 -2.20 20.33
CA SER A 242 4.83 -1.53 20.40
C SER A 242 4.35 -1.38 21.85
N LYS A 243 3.48 -0.39 22.08
CA LYS A 243 2.87 -0.17 23.41
C LYS A 243 2.05 -1.36 23.89
N GLN A 244 1.54 -2.18 22.97
CA GLN A 244 0.73 -3.36 23.26
C GLN A 244 1.57 -4.53 23.81
N VAL A 245 2.82 -4.67 23.36
CA VAL A 245 3.74 -5.77 23.78
C VAL A 245 4.78 -5.27 24.77
N GLY A 246 5.45 -4.17 24.49
CA GLY A 246 6.33 -3.46 25.42
C GLY A 246 7.58 -4.20 25.86
N TRP A 247 8.07 -5.18 25.09
CA TRP A 247 9.26 -5.97 25.48
C TRP A 247 10.56 -5.22 25.33
N ILE A 248 10.61 -4.25 24.40
CA ILE A 248 11.75 -3.38 24.19
C ILE A 248 11.29 -1.91 24.12
N SER A 249 12.21 -0.97 24.26
CA SER A 249 11.90 0.46 24.16
C SER A 249 11.19 0.77 22.83
N PRO A 250 10.23 1.71 22.81
CA PRO A 250 9.52 2.11 21.63
C PRO A 250 10.46 2.48 20.48
N MET A 251 10.22 1.92 19.32
CA MET A 251 11.04 2.10 18.12
C MET A 251 10.22 2.72 17.00
N SER A 252 10.80 3.69 16.28
CA SER A 252 10.16 4.25 15.10
C SER A 252 10.32 3.33 13.88
N VAL A 253 9.36 3.43 12.94
CA VAL A 253 9.39 2.63 11.69
C VAL A 253 10.70 2.81 10.91
N PRO A 254 11.22 4.04 10.69
CA PRO A 254 12.50 4.21 10.01
C PRO A 254 13.66 3.46 10.67
N VAL A 255 13.73 3.49 12.00
CA VAL A 255 14.81 2.81 12.76
C VAL A 255 14.73 1.31 12.56
N ALA A 256 13.55 0.70 12.68
CA ALA A 256 13.37 -0.73 12.45
C ALA A 256 13.78 -1.14 11.02
N MET A 257 13.40 -0.35 10.02
CA MET A 257 13.75 -0.62 8.62
C MET A 257 15.25 -0.46 8.34
N LEU A 258 15.91 0.52 8.97
CA LEU A 258 17.37 0.67 8.88
C LEU A 258 18.11 -0.52 9.53
N ILE A 259 17.64 -1.00 10.68
CA ILE A 259 18.18 -2.22 11.31
C ILE A 259 18.01 -3.41 10.36
N GLY A 260 16.82 -3.60 9.78
CA GLY A 260 16.58 -4.64 8.79
C GLY A 260 17.49 -4.52 7.56
N SER A 261 17.73 -3.29 7.08
CA SER A 261 18.67 -3.01 5.99
C SER A 261 20.10 -3.39 6.35
N ALA A 262 20.55 -3.03 7.54
CA ALA A 262 21.89 -3.41 8.02
C ALA A 262 22.06 -4.93 8.12
N ILE A 263 21.05 -5.62 8.65
CA ILE A 263 21.04 -7.10 8.72
C ILE A 263 21.07 -7.71 7.32
N ALA A 264 20.31 -7.15 6.37
CA ALA A 264 20.36 -7.60 4.97
C ALA A 264 21.77 -7.53 4.38
N LEU A 265 22.46 -6.41 4.58
CA LEU A 265 23.84 -6.23 4.08
C LEU A 265 24.83 -7.23 4.71
N VAL A 266 24.69 -7.51 6.01
CA VAL A 266 25.56 -8.46 6.72
C VAL A 266 25.30 -9.90 6.26
N VAL A 267 24.01 -10.27 6.14
CA VAL A 267 23.60 -11.65 5.79
C VAL A 267 23.87 -11.96 4.32
N THR A 268 23.55 -11.04 3.42
CA THR A 268 23.65 -11.29 1.97
C THR A 268 25.01 -10.92 1.38
N ARG A 269 25.77 -10.07 2.07
CA ARG A 269 27.11 -9.56 1.65
C ARG A 269 27.15 -9.10 0.19
N PRO A 270 26.23 -8.22 -0.23
CA PRO A 270 26.18 -7.73 -1.60
C PRO A 270 27.32 -6.72 -1.84
N ASN A 271 27.48 -6.28 -3.11
CA ASN A 271 28.29 -5.10 -3.36
C ASN A 271 27.66 -3.89 -2.67
N LEU A 272 28.39 -3.31 -1.70
CA LEU A 272 27.89 -2.20 -0.86
C LEU A 272 27.58 -0.95 -1.68
N GLY A 273 28.38 -0.66 -2.73
CA GLY A 273 28.14 0.49 -3.61
C GLY A 273 26.82 0.37 -4.37
N ASP A 274 26.53 -0.82 -4.91
CA ASP A 274 25.29 -1.05 -5.65
C ASP A 274 24.08 -1.16 -4.70
N ALA A 275 24.26 -1.78 -3.53
CA ALA A 275 23.22 -1.85 -2.49
C ALA A 275 22.81 -0.44 -2.05
N SER A 276 23.78 0.44 -1.79
CA SER A 276 23.53 1.84 -1.44
C SER A 276 22.77 2.58 -2.55
N LYS A 277 23.22 2.43 -3.83
CA LYS A 277 22.52 3.04 -4.97
C LYS A 277 21.07 2.57 -5.07
N LYS A 278 20.81 1.26 -4.87
CA LYS A 278 19.44 0.69 -4.93
C LYS A 278 18.59 1.19 -3.77
N PHE A 279 19.13 1.24 -2.56
CA PHE A 279 18.45 1.81 -1.41
C PHE A 279 18.09 3.29 -1.64
N CYS A 280 19.08 4.11 -2.04
CA CYS A 280 18.86 5.53 -2.30
C CYS A 280 17.88 5.78 -3.45
N LYS A 281 17.91 4.93 -4.51
CA LYS A 281 16.93 5.00 -5.58
C LYS A 281 15.51 4.73 -5.03
N GLY A 282 15.31 3.64 -4.28
CA GLY A 282 14.01 3.34 -3.69
C GLY A 282 13.51 4.43 -2.74
N ALA A 283 14.41 5.02 -1.95
CA ALA A 283 14.09 6.16 -1.10
C ALA A 283 13.67 7.40 -1.92
N GLY A 284 14.38 7.66 -3.04
CA GLY A 284 14.03 8.72 -3.99
C GLY A 284 12.70 8.50 -4.69
N ASP A 285 12.41 7.26 -5.11
CA ASP A 285 11.12 6.88 -5.67
C ASP A 285 10.00 7.10 -4.63
N GLY A 286 10.21 6.73 -3.37
CA GLY A 286 9.27 7.01 -2.27
C GLY A 286 9.01 8.50 -2.05
N PHE A 287 10.05 9.32 -2.11
CA PHE A 287 9.90 10.76 -2.01
C PHE A 287 9.14 11.32 -3.24
N GLY A 288 9.56 10.97 -4.45
CA GLY A 288 8.97 11.48 -5.69
C GLY A 288 7.52 11.06 -5.89
N ASP A 289 7.23 9.76 -5.69
CA ASP A 289 5.91 9.23 -6.01
C ASP A 289 4.88 9.42 -4.89
N VAL A 290 5.32 9.45 -3.62
CA VAL A 290 4.42 9.47 -2.49
C VAL A 290 4.45 10.82 -1.77
N VAL A 291 5.63 11.31 -1.34
CA VAL A 291 5.70 12.55 -0.55
C VAL A 291 5.25 13.75 -1.37
N ILE A 292 5.66 13.84 -2.64
CA ILE A 292 5.23 14.92 -3.55
C ILE A 292 3.72 14.84 -3.81
N LEU A 293 3.14 13.65 -3.93
CA LEU A 293 1.69 13.49 -4.08
C LEU A 293 0.93 14.01 -2.85
N ILE A 294 1.39 13.68 -1.64
CA ILE A 294 0.81 14.18 -0.38
C ILE A 294 0.95 15.71 -0.29
N ALA A 295 2.09 16.25 -0.69
CA ALA A 295 2.29 17.70 -0.72
C ALA A 295 1.36 18.39 -1.72
N ALA A 296 1.17 17.82 -2.91
CA ALA A 296 0.22 18.31 -3.91
C ALA A 296 -1.23 18.26 -3.40
N ALA A 297 -1.61 17.18 -2.70
CA ALA A 297 -2.92 17.08 -2.07
C ALA A 297 -3.11 18.13 -0.96
N ALA A 298 -2.09 18.39 -0.14
CA ALA A 298 -2.14 19.44 0.88
C ALA A 298 -2.28 20.83 0.26
N PHE A 299 -1.60 21.09 -0.86
CA PHE A 299 -1.74 22.32 -1.64
C PHE A 299 -3.17 22.50 -2.16
N PHE A 300 -3.74 21.44 -2.73
CA PHE A 300 -5.13 21.41 -3.22
C PHE A 300 -6.14 21.66 -2.09
N CYS A 301 -5.98 20.99 -0.94
CA CYS A 301 -6.82 21.21 0.23
C CYS A 301 -6.73 22.63 0.76
N ALA A 302 -5.55 23.24 0.76
CA ALA A 302 -5.36 24.64 1.15
C ALA A 302 -6.06 25.59 0.17
N GLY A 303 -6.01 25.30 -1.15
CA GLY A 303 -6.78 26.03 -2.16
C GLY A 303 -8.30 25.91 -1.95
N MET A 304 -8.82 24.72 -1.63
CA MET A 304 -10.23 24.53 -1.26
C MET A 304 -10.61 25.36 0.00
N LYS A 305 -9.72 25.39 0.98
CA LYS A 305 -9.92 26.18 2.21
C LYS A 305 -9.99 27.67 1.91
N SER A 306 -9.11 28.21 1.06
CA SER A 306 -9.12 29.64 0.67
C SER A 306 -10.43 30.06 -0.01
N MET A 307 -11.12 29.14 -0.66
CA MET A 307 -12.46 29.37 -1.25
C MET A 307 -13.61 29.15 -0.26
N GLY A 308 -13.34 28.85 1.01
CA GLY A 308 -14.34 28.60 2.06
C GLY A 308 -15.07 27.25 1.93
N MET A 309 -14.62 26.35 1.05
CA MET A 309 -15.29 25.06 0.83
C MET A 309 -15.18 24.14 2.02
N ILE A 310 -14.04 24.13 2.70
CA ILE A 310 -13.80 23.28 3.87
C ILE A 310 -14.74 23.67 5.02
N ASP A 311 -14.94 24.97 5.24
CA ASP A 311 -15.83 25.47 6.31
C ASP A 311 -17.30 25.09 6.06
N VAL A 312 -17.75 25.15 4.81
CA VAL A 312 -19.10 24.71 4.42
C VAL A 312 -19.27 23.19 4.66
N LEU A 313 -18.29 22.38 4.27
CA LEU A 313 -18.28 20.94 4.51
C LEU A 313 -18.31 20.62 6.01
N ILE A 314 -17.43 21.25 6.81
CA ILE A 314 -17.40 21.05 8.27
C ILE A 314 -18.74 21.43 8.91
N ASN A 315 -19.34 22.54 8.51
CA ASN A 315 -20.62 22.98 9.06
C ASN A 315 -21.77 22.06 8.64
N ALA A 316 -21.76 21.53 7.42
CA ALA A 316 -22.73 20.51 6.98
C ALA A 316 -22.59 19.19 7.77
N MET A 317 -21.37 18.79 8.12
CA MET A 317 -21.10 17.57 8.89
C MET A 317 -21.41 17.74 10.39
N LYS A 318 -21.26 18.93 10.97
CA LYS A 318 -21.64 19.21 12.37
C LYS A 318 -23.11 18.99 12.66
N GLY A 319 -23.97 19.10 11.65
CA GLY A 319 -25.41 18.88 11.77
C GLY A 319 -25.86 17.44 11.85
N SER A 320 -25.01 16.47 11.50
CA SER A 320 -25.37 15.04 11.52
C SER A 320 -24.12 14.14 11.55
N GLN A 321 -23.91 13.50 12.70
CA GLN A 321 -22.81 12.55 12.88
C GLN A 321 -22.92 11.36 11.91
N SER A 322 -24.14 10.90 11.60
CA SER A 322 -24.36 9.81 10.66
C SER A 322 -23.96 10.17 9.23
N VAL A 323 -24.24 11.41 8.80
CA VAL A 323 -23.80 11.90 7.48
C VAL A 323 -22.27 11.97 7.39
N ALA A 324 -21.61 12.44 8.45
CA ALA A 324 -20.16 12.48 8.52
C ALA A 324 -19.53 11.08 8.43
N GLN A 325 -20.07 10.11 9.14
CA GLN A 325 -19.61 8.72 9.10
C GLN A 325 -19.80 8.08 7.73
N ILE A 326 -20.99 8.27 7.12
CA ILE A 326 -21.26 7.73 5.77
C ILE A 326 -20.34 8.38 4.74
N ALA A 327 -20.17 9.70 4.79
CA ALA A 327 -19.28 10.41 3.85
C ALA A 327 -17.81 9.99 4.01
N ALA A 328 -17.35 9.78 5.25
CA ALA A 328 -15.99 9.32 5.52
C ALA A 328 -15.73 7.88 5.02
N ALA A 329 -16.76 7.02 5.06
CA ALA A 329 -16.64 5.65 4.57
C ALA A 329 -16.87 5.54 3.04
N ALA A 330 -17.94 6.13 2.53
CA ALA A 330 -18.34 6.02 1.13
C ALA A 330 -17.48 6.89 0.19
N GLY A 331 -17.06 8.07 0.64
CA GLY A 331 -16.29 9.01 -0.18
C GLY A 331 -15.00 8.40 -0.74
N PRO A 332 -14.06 7.93 0.10
CA PRO A 332 -12.83 7.29 -0.35
C PRO A 332 -13.08 6.03 -1.20
N PHE A 333 -14.10 5.24 -0.84
CA PHE A 333 -14.47 4.05 -1.60
C PHE A 333 -14.92 4.39 -3.03
N VAL A 334 -15.82 5.36 -3.17
CA VAL A 334 -16.29 5.82 -4.49
C VAL A 334 -15.13 6.39 -5.30
N MET A 335 -14.25 7.16 -4.66
CA MET A 335 -13.06 7.72 -5.33
C MET A 335 -12.11 6.63 -5.78
N ALA A 336 -11.81 5.64 -4.97
CA ALA A 336 -10.96 4.51 -5.34
C ALA A 336 -11.54 3.71 -6.53
N VAL A 337 -12.87 3.51 -6.56
CA VAL A 337 -13.55 2.85 -7.70
C VAL A 337 -13.46 3.69 -8.97
N VAL A 338 -13.69 4.99 -8.86
CA VAL A 338 -13.69 5.90 -10.03
C VAL A 338 -12.28 6.08 -10.61
N THR A 339 -11.27 6.23 -9.76
CA THR A 339 -9.88 6.45 -10.20
C THR A 339 -9.13 5.15 -10.51
N GLY A 340 -9.66 4.01 -10.09
CA GLY A 340 -8.97 2.72 -10.16
C GLY A 340 -7.72 2.65 -9.27
N SER A 341 -7.57 3.58 -8.33
CA SER A 341 -6.43 3.69 -7.43
C SER A 341 -6.88 3.93 -5.98
N GLY A 342 -6.41 3.11 -5.06
CA GLY A 342 -6.60 3.35 -3.63
C GLY A 342 -5.77 4.52 -3.09
N ASN A 343 -4.90 5.10 -3.90
CA ASN A 343 -3.99 6.20 -3.55
C ASN A 343 -4.44 7.57 -4.07
N ALA A 344 -5.53 7.62 -4.84
CA ALA A 344 -6.03 8.85 -5.47
C ALA A 344 -6.94 9.67 -4.55
#